data_3614d9af01b36c5cc87d6e2c8269b9ea
#
_entry.id   3614d9af01b36c5cc87d6e2c8269b9ea
#
_cell.length_a   1.000
_cell.length_b   1.000
_cell.length_c   1.000
_cell.angle_alpha   90.00
_cell.angle_beta   90.00
_cell.angle_gamma   90.00
#
_symmetry.space_group_name_H-M   'P 1'
#
loop_
_entity.id
_entity.type
_entity.pdbx_description
1 polymer ?
#
loop_
_entity_poly.entity_id
_entity_poly.type
_entity_poly.pdbx_seq_one_letter_code
_entity_poly.pdbx_strand_id
1 'polypeptide(L)'
;RSACFFYIDGDIDTLLFEDNIRSPLKALQGDGAVTMDMLNENTQMTTPIQEIPDYVKAVSEISAGEIVLLADGAESFFRYSEKKYQLRAVAEPPVSTVLRGPREGFIEDLKTNMFLIRRRLASPKLNFEIMNVGKYTQTKIAVCFLDGVADPKIVDRIKTQIEKIDIDGIVESSYVSRYLEENKFSLFSHVGSSEKPDTVVGKIL
;
A
#
# COMPACT_ATOMS: atom_id res chain seq x y z
N ARG A 1 0.44 -26.94 15.54
CA ARG A 1 1.52 -26.05 15.05
C ARG A 1 0.95 -24.69 14.72
N SER A 2 1.77 -23.65 14.81
CA SER A 2 1.37 -22.28 14.52
C SER A 2 1.84 -21.88 13.13
N ALA A 3 1.02 -21.07 12.43
CA ALA A 3 1.39 -20.47 11.15
C ALA A 3 0.92 -19.01 11.14
N CYS A 4 1.71 -18.14 10.53
CA CYS A 4 1.41 -16.72 10.41
C CYS A 4 1.45 -16.29 8.96
N PHE A 5 0.45 -15.51 8.55
CA PHE A 5 0.44 -14.85 7.25
C PHE A 5 0.83 -13.39 7.41
N PHE A 6 1.73 -12.92 6.55
CA PHE A 6 2.17 -11.55 6.46
C PHE A 6 1.76 -10.97 5.11
N TYR A 7 1.05 -9.86 5.14
CA TYR A 7 0.59 -9.15 3.94
C TYR A 7 0.29 -7.69 4.28
N ILE A 8 0.14 -6.86 3.26
CA ILE A 8 -0.27 -5.47 3.44
C ILE A 8 -1.78 -5.36 3.23
N ASP A 9 -2.48 -4.83 4.23
CA ASP A 9 -3.92 -4.60 4.15
C ASP A 9 -4.26 -3.63 3.00
N GLY A 10 -5.19 -4.02 2.16
CA GLY A 10 -5.61 -3.28 0.97
C GLY A 10 -4.92 -3.68 -0.33
N ASP A 11 -3.80 -4.42 -0.29
CA ASP A 11 -3.08 -4.89 -1.46
C ASP A 11 -3.56 -6.28 -1.94
N ILE A 12 -4.25 -7.02 -1.06
CA ILE A 12 -4.75 -8.38 -1.35
C ILE A 12 -6.28 -8.41 -1.44
N ASP A 13 -6.81 -9.40 -2.15
CA ASP A 13 -8.21 -9.75 -2.08
C ASP A 13 -8.47 -10.63 -0.87
N THR A 14 -9.02 -10.02 0.19
CA THR A 14 -9.23 -10.71 1.47
C THR A 14 -10.26 -11.83 1.40
N LEU A 15 -11.23 -11.76 0.49
CA LEU A 15 -12.23 -12.81 0.31
C LEU A 15 -11.58 -14.03 -0.36
N LEU A 16 -10.88 -13.81 -1.45
CA LEU A 16 -10.16 -14.89 -2.13
C LEU A 16 -9.08 -15.50 -1.22
N PHE A 17 -8.37 -14.68 -0.44
CA PHE A 17 -7.40 -15.16 0.54
C PHE A 17 -8.05 -16.06 1.60
N GLU A 18 -9.19 -15.65 2.16
CA GLU A 18 -9.89 -16.45 3.17
C GLU A 18 -10.38 -17.78 2.58
N ASP A 19 -11.00 -17.74 1.39
CA ASP A 19 -11.62 -18.92 0.78
C ASP A 19 -10.57 -19.89 0.22
N ASN A 20 -9.55 -19.39 -0.48
CA ASN A 20 -8.60 -20.22 -1.23
C ASN A 20 -7.39 -20.68 -0.39
N ILE A 21 -7.04 -19.94 0.65
CA ILE A 21 -5.81 -20.19 1.42
C ILE A 21 -6.11 -20.44 2.90
N ARG A 22 -6.67 -19.46 3.59
CA ARG A 22 -6.75 -19.50 5.04
C ARG A 22 -7.72 -20.54 5.57
N SER A 23 -8.93 -20.62 5.02
CA SER A 23 -9.93 -21.59 5.46
C SER A 23 -9.52 -23.03 5.16
N PRO A 24 -9.02 -23.38 3.96
CA PRO A 24 -8.49 -24.71 3.69
C PRO A 24 -7.35 -25.12 4.63
N LEU A 25 -6.39 -24.22 4.89
CA LEU A 25 -5.26 -24.53 5.79
C LEU A 25 -5.68 -24.67 7.25
N LYS A 26 -6.68 -23.92 7.71
CA LYS A 26 -7.25 -24.08 9.07
C LYS A 26 -7.97 -25.40 9.25
N ALA A 27 -8.53 -25.97 8.20
CA ALA A 27 -9.23 -27.25 8.26
C ALA A 27 -8.28 -28.44 8.37
N LEU A 28 -6.98 -28.26 8.10
CA LEU A 28 -5.98 -29.32 8.20
C LEU A 28 -5.72 -29.66 9.67
N GLN A 29 -5.98 -30.93 10.01
CA GLN A 29 -5.66 -31.53 11.29
C GLN A 29 -4.46 -32.45 11.10
N GLY A 30 -3.31 -32.09 11.68
CA GLY A 30 -2.12 -32.95 11.62
C GLY A 30 -0.87 -32.31 12.23
N ASP A 31 0.03 -33.17 12.70
CA ASP A 31 1.33 -32.79 13.29
C ASP A 31 2.49 -32.84 12.26
N GLY A 32 2.19 -33.03 10.99
CA GLY A 32 3.16 -33.10 9.91
C GLY A 32 3.90 -31.76 9.64
N ALA A 33 5.10 -31.81 9.07
CA ALA A 33 5.80 -30.61 8.59
C ALA A 33 4.97 -29.92 7.51
N VAL A 34 4.99 -28.59 7.50
CA VAL A 34 4.39 -27.81 6.42
C VAL A 34 5.34 -27.88 5.23
N THR A 35 4.92 -28.54 4.17
CA THR A 35 5.70 -28.72 2.94
C THR A 35 4.99 -28.07 1.75
N MET A 36 5.73 -27.80 0.68
CA MET A 36 5.20 -27.24 -0.55
C MET A 36 4.08 -28.12 -1.13
N ASP A 37 4.26 -29.44 -1.12
CA ASP A 37 3.27 -30.38 -1.65
C ASP A 37 1.96 -30.32 -0.85
N MET A 38 2.06 -30.31 0.49
CA MET A 38 0.91 -30.16 1.36
C MET A 38 0.16 -28.84 1.10
N LEU A 39 0.88 -27.75 0.88
CA LEU A 39 0.27 -26.46 0.58
C LEU A 39 -0.42 -26.46 -0.79
N ASN A 40 0.22 -27.00 -1.82
CA ASN A 40 -0.36 -27.08 -3.17
C ASN A 40 -1.59 -27.98 -3.23
N GLU A 41 -1.62 -29.08 -2.48
CA GLU A 41 -2.76 -30.00 -2.45
C GLU A 41 -3.98 -29.43 -1.71
N ASN A 42 -3.76 -28.56 -0.73
CA ASN A 42 -4.80 -28.07 0.17
C ASN A 42 -5.21 -26.61 -0.04
N THR A 43 -4.62 -25.91 -1.01
CA THR A 43 -5.01 -24.54 -1.37
C THR A 43 -5.50 -24.47 -2.82
N GLN A 44 -6.51 -23.63 -3.08
CA GLN A 44 -7.09 -23.46 -4.42
C GLN A 44 -6.47 -22.23 -5.09
N MET A 45 -5.21 -22.32 -5.48
CA MET A 45 -4.48 -21.22 -6.07
C MET A 45 -4.46 -21.27 -7.60
N THR A 46 -4.69 -20.12 -8.23
CA THR A 46 -4.48 -19.95 -9.67
C THR A 46 -3.01 -19.77 -10.03
N THR A 47 -2.22 -19.25 -9.09
CA THR A 47 -0.78 -19.02 -9.25
C THR A 47 0.00 -20.00 -8.37
N PRO A 48 1.06 -20.65 -8.88
CA PRO A 48 1.87 -21.57 -8.09
C PRO A 48 2.44 -20.91 -6.84
N ILE A 49 2.40 -21.63 -5.73
CA ILE A 49 3.08 -21.24 -4.49
C ILE A 49 4.58 -21.28 -4.76
N GLN A 50 5.31 -20.31 -4.21
CA GLN A 50 6.76 -20.25 -4.34
C GLN A 50 7.43 -20.28 -2.97
N GLU A 51 8.48 -21.06 -2.88
CA GLU A 51 9.33 -21.12 -1.69
C GLU A 51 10.34 -19.98 -1.69
N ILE A 52 10.48 -19.31 -0.54
CA ILE A 52 11.40 -18.20 -0.34
C ILE A 52 12.35 -18.60 0.78
N PRO A 53 13.65 -18.73 0.49
CA PRO A 53 14.62 -19.26 1.47
C PRO A 53 15.07 -18.23 2.51
N ASP A 54 14.93 -16.91 2.24
CA ASP A 54 15.50 -15.88 3.08
C ASP A 54 14.49 -14.77 3.46
N TYR A 55 14.77 -14.17 4.61
CA TYR A 55 13.93 -13.11 5.19
C TYR A 55 13.91 -11.84 4.34
N VAL A 56 15.03 -11.45 3.73
CA VAL A 56 15.11 -10.19 2.95
C VAL A 56 14.19 -10.28 1.75
N LYS A 57 14.20 -11.42 1.07
CA LYS A 57 13.30 -11.67 -0.05
C LYS A 57 11.85 -11.75 0.39
N ALA A 58 11.55 -12.37 1.55
CA ALA A 58 10.20 -12.41 2.10
C ALA A 58 9.64 -10.98 2.34
N VAL A 59 10.42 -10.09 2.95
CA VAL A 59 10.04 -8.68 3.15
C VAL A 59 9.83 -7.95 1.81
N SER A 60 10.69 -8.21 0.82
CA SER A 60 10.54 -7.63 -0.52
C SER A 60 9.24 -8.08 -1.21
N GLU A 61 8.87 -9.36 -1.11
CA GLU A 61 7.64 -9.90 -1.67
C GLU A 61 6.39 -9.30 -0.98
N ILE A 62 6.42 -9.17 0.36
CA ILE A 62 5.34 -8.48 1.09
C ILE A 62 5.19 -7.04 0.60
N SER A 63 6.32 -6.33 0.42
CA SER A 63 6.32 -4.95 -0.09
C SER A 63 5.81 -4.84 -1.53
N ALA A 64 5.90 -5.92 -2.30
CA ALA A 64 5.34 -6.04 -3.65
C ALA A 64 3.85 -6.43 -3.68
N GLY A 65 3.20 -6.53 -2.49
CA GLY A 65 1.78 -6.87 -2.35
C GLY A 65 1.49 -8.37 -2.42
N GLU A 66 2.48 -9.21 -2.13
CA GLU A 66 2.30 -10.66 -2.03
C GLU A 66 1.95 -11.06 -0.59
N ILE A 67 1.39 -12.26 -0.43
CA ILE A 67 1.15 -12.88 0.86
C ILE A 67 2.29 -13.83 1.16
N VAL A 68 2.89 -13.73 2.34
CA VAL A 68 3.95 -14.64 2.79
C VAL A 68 3.47 -15.43 4.02
N LEU A 69 3.56 -16.74 3.94
CA LEU A 69 3.30 -17.67 5.04
C LEU A 69 4.61 -18.06 5.71
N LEU A 70 4.64 -17.91 7.04
CA LEU A 70 5.64 -18.51 7.91
C LEU A 70 4.95 -19.59 8.75
N ALA A 71 5.43 -20.82 8.68
CA ALA A 71 4.89 -21.94 9.41
C ALA A 71 5.93 -22.53 10.39
N ASP A 72 5.45 -22.94 11.56
CA ASP A 72 6.29 -23.56 12.59
C ASP A 72 6.84 -24.89 12.10
N GLY A 73 8.18 -25.04 12.15
CA GLY A 73 8.91 -26.22 11.66
C GLY A 73 9.18 -26.23 10.16
N ALA A 74 8.85 -25.16 9.41
CA ALA A 74 9.31 -24.98 8.04
C ALA A 74 10.67 -24.25 8.02
N GLU A 75 11.53 -24.65 7.09
CA GLU A 75 12.86 -24.03 6.91
C GLU A 75 12.81 -22.80 5.98
N SER A 76 11.67 -22.58 5.32
CA SER A 76 11.47 -21.55 4.31
C SER A 76 10.16 -20.81 4.52
N PHE A 77 10.00 -19.67 3.85
CA PHE A 77 8.75 -18.95 3.71
C PHE A 77 8.03 -19.41 2.44
N PHE A 78 6.70 -19.28 2.42
CA PHE A 78 5.90 -19.62 1.23
C PHE A 78 5.15 -18.38 0.74
N ARG A 79 5.33 -18.04 -0.54
CA ARG A 79 4.67 -16.91 -1.18
C ARG A 79 3.39 -17.34 -1.89
N TYR A 80 2.33 -16.59 -1.67
CA TYR A 80 1.05 -16.68 -2.36
C TYR A 80 0.74 -15.37 -3.06
N SER A 81 0.14 -15.43 -4.25
CA SER A 81 -0.23 -14.25 -5.04
C SER A 81 -1.76 -14.18 -5.18
N GLU A 82 -2.40 -13.38 -4.32
CA GLU A 82 -3.84 -13.06 -4.39
C GLU A 82 -4.01 -11.54 -4.38
N LYS A 83 -3.44 -10.90 -5.39
CA LYS A 83 -3.48 -9.43 -5.53
C LYS A 83 -4.88 -8.95 -5.87
N LYS A 84 -5.30 -7.89 -5.20
CA LYS A 84 -6.56 -7.21 -5.50
C LYS A 84 -6.43 -6.40 -6.80
N TYR A 85 -6.75 -7.01 -7.93
CA TYR A 85 -6.80 -6.31 -9.23
C TYR A 85 -8.11 -5.55 -9.41
N GLN A 86 -8.34 -4.45 -8.69
CA GLN A 86 -9.46 -3.53 -8.97
C GLN A 86 -9.10 -2.52 -10.08
N LEU A 87 -8.63 -3.00 -11.22
CA LEU A 87 -8.26 -2.15 -12.36
C LEU A 87 -9.46 -1.49 -13.06
N ARG A 88 -10.70 -1.94 -12.80
CA ARG A 88 -11.88 -1.44 -13.51
C ARG A 88 -12.39 -0.08 -13.00
N ALA A 89 -11.99 0.35 -11.80
CA ALA A 89 -12.40 1.62 -11.21
C ALA A 89 -11.36 2.75 -11.39
N VAL A 90 -10.15 2.42 -11.83
CA VAL A 90 -9.06 3.41 -12.01
C VAL A 90 -9.18 4.00 -13.40
N ALA A 91 -9.85 5.14 -13.49
CA ALA A 91 -10.04 5.88 -14.74
C ALA A 91 -8.88 6.83 -15.04
N GLU A 92 -8.73 7.22 -16.29
CA GLU A 92 -7.83 8.28 -16.72
C GLU A 92 -8.31 9.62 -16.15
N PRO A 93 -7.44 10.44 -15.51
CA PRO A 93 -7.83 11.74 -15.01
C PRO A 93 -8.32 12.62 -16.17
N PRO A 94 -9.49 13.27 -16.05
CA PRO A 94 -10.09 14.04 -17.15
C PRO A 94 -9.27 15.27 -17.53
N VAL A 95 -8.42 15.78 -16.63
CA VAL A 95 -7.65 17.03 -16.80
C VAL A 95 -6.23 16.78 -17.30
N SER A 96 -5.75 15.54 -17.26
CA SER A 96 -4.34 15.21 -17.53
C SER A 96 -4.20 14.02 -18.49
N THR A 97 -4.75 14.15 -19.69
CA THR A 97 -4.60 13.15 -20.76
C THR A 97 -3.15 13.04 -21.22
N VAL A 98 -2.65 11.82 -21.34
CA VAL A 98 -1.27 11.53 -21.76
C VAL A 98 -1.24 10.95 -23.14
N LEU A 99 -0.39 11.51 -24.02
CA LEU A 99 -0.11 10.92 -25.34
C LEU A 99 0.68 9.60 -25.24
N ARG A 100 1.49 9.43 -24.21
CA ARG A 100 2.26 8.20 -23.91
C ARG A 100 2.43 8.03 -22.40
N GLY A 101 2.18 6.82 -21.87
CA GLY A 101 2.36 6.45 -20.46
C GLY A 101 1.12 5.83 -19.84
N PRO A 102 1.20 5.46 -18.54
CA PRO A 102 0.07 4.90 -17.80
C PRO A 102 -1.11 5.90 -17.76
N ARG A 103 -2.33 5.38 -17.96
CA ARG A 103 -3.56 6.18 -17.92
C ARG A 103 -4.29 6.05 -16.59
N GLU A 104 -3.58 5.68 -15.54
CA GLU A 104 -4.13 5.50 -14.21
C GLU A 104 -4.03 6.79 -13.39
N GLY A 105 -5.13 7.19 -12.79
CA GLY A 105 -5.23 8.32 -11.86
C GLY A 105 -5.54 7.88 -10.45
N PHE A 106 -5.35 8.79 -9.48
CA PHE A 106 -5.85 8.62 -8.14
C PHE A 106 -7.38 8.68 -8.13
N ILE A 107 -7.98 7.94 -7.20
CA ILE A 107 -9.41 7.90 -6.96
C ILE A 107 -9.72 8.37 -5.52
N GLU A 108 -11.01 8.38 -5.13
CA GLU A 108 -11.42 8.84 -3.80
C GLU A 108 -11.00 7.88 -2.67
N ASP A 109 -10.73 6.60 -2.97
CA ASP A 109 -10.32 5.63 -1.96
C ASP A 109 -8.82 5.70 -1.66
N LEU A 110 -8.49 6.11 -0.43
CA LEU A 110 -7.12 6.26 0.04
C LEU A 110 -6.31 4.95 -0.03
N LYS A 111 -6.93 3.81 0.33
CA LYS A 111 -6.23 2.52 0.31
C LYS A 111 -5.83 2.13 -1.12
N THR A 112 -6.73 2.33 -2.08
CA THR A 112 -6.44 2.10 -3.50
C THR A 112 -5.31 3.03 -3.98
N ASN A 113 -5.30 4.29 -3.57
CA ASN A 113 -4.25 5.23 -3.94
C ASN A 113 -2.88 4.82 -3.37
N MET A 114 -2.83 4.37 -2.12
CA MET A 114 -1.62 3.81 -1.50
C MET A 114 -1.13 2.57 -2.26
N PHE A 115 -2.04 1.66 -2.64
CA PHE A 115 -1.73 0.49 -3.47
C PHE A 115 -1.15 0.89 -4.83
N LEU A 116 -1.71 1.90 -5.51
CA LEU A 116 -1.20 2.39 -6.81
C LEU A 116 0.23 2.91 -6.71
N ILE A 117 0.60 3.57 -5.61
CA ILE A 117 1.97 4.02 -5.34
C ILE A 117 2.87 2.81 -5.05
N ARG A 118 2.44 1.91 -4.14
CA ARG A 118 3.22 0.74 -3.72
C ARG A 118 3.50 -0.22 -4.87
N ARG A 119 2.54 -0.43 -5.76
CA ARG A 119 2.72 -1.24 -6.96
C ARG A 119 3.85 -0.76 -7.87
N ARG A 120 4.12 0.56 -7.89
CA ARG A 120 5.20 1.18 -8.69
C ARG A 120 6.51 1.28 -7.93
N LEU A 121 6.41 1.38 -6.61
CA LEU A 121 7.55 1.52 -5.71
C LEU A 121 7.47 0.43 -4.61
N ALA A 122 7.75 -0.81 -5.01
CA ALA A 122 7.74 -1.98 -4.15
C ALA A 122 9.01 -2.01 -3.26
N SER A 123 9.06 -1.10 -2.28
CA SER A 123 10.18 -0.97 -1.36
C SER A 123 9.71 -1.10 0.08
N PRO A 124 10.41 -1.90 0.93
CA PRO A 124 10.11 -1.94 2.37
C PRO A 124 10.38 -0.62 3.09
N LYS A 125 11.11 0.31 2.45
CA LYS A 125 11.37 1.65 2.96
C LYS A 125 10.25 2.65 2.64
N LEU A 126 9.26 2.27 1.82
CA LEU A 126 8.13 3.12 1.51
C LEU A 126 7.15 3.14 2.68
N ASN A 127 7.00 4.31 3.29
CA ASN A 127 6.13 4.53 4.43
C ASN A 127 4.89 5.35 4.07
N PHE A 128 3.80 5.05 4.76
CA PHE A 128 2.56 5.81 4.73
C PHE A 128 2.11 6.05 6.17
N GLU A 129 2.08 7.30 6.58
CA GLU A 129 1.52 7.70 7.86
C GLU A 129 0.13 8.29 7.66
N ILE A 130 -0.89 7.66 8.24
CA ILE A 130 -2.29 8.04 8.07
C ILE A 130 -2.69 8.95 9.22
N MET A 131 -3.25 10.11 8.87
CA MET A 131 -3.75 11.13 9.80
C MET A 131 -5.21 11.44 9.47
N ASN A 132 -6.01 11.79 10.50
CA ASN A 132 -7.39 12.24 10.33
C ASN A 132 -7.44 13.76 10.53
N VAL A 133 -8.08 14.47 9.62
CA VAL A 133 -8.17 15.93 9.66
C VAL A 133 -9.61 16.39 9.42
N GLY A 134 -9.97 17.53 10.06
CA GLY A 134 -11.33 18.05 10.07
C GLY A 134 -12.17 17.53 11.24
N LYS A 135 -12.80 18.45 11.99
CA LYS A 135 -13.58 18.11 13.19
C LYS A 135 -14.75 17.16 12.89
N TYR A 136 -15.48 17.44 11.84
CA TYR A 136 -16.66 16.66 11.46
C TYR A 136 -16.41 15.66 10.36
N THR A 137 -15.56 15.99 9.36
CA THR A 137 -15.34 15.10 8.22
C THR A 137 -14.38 13.94 8.54
N GLN A 138 -13.45 14.12 9.50
CA GLN A 138 -12.44 13.12 9.85
C GLN A 138 -11.77 12.51 8.61
N THR A 139 -11.43 13.41 7.65
CA THR A 139 -10.89 13.01 6.35
C THR A 139 -9.51 12.40 6.53
N LYS A 140 -9.33 11.19 6.01
CA LYS A 140 -8.03 10.49 6.08
C LYS A 140 -7.06 11.05 5.06
N ILE A 141 -5.88 11.40 5.53
CA ILE A 141 -4.73 11.86 4.73
C ILE A 141 -3.57 10.91 4.98
N ALA A 142 -2.86 10.51 3.94
CA ALA A 142 -1.63 9.74 4.06
C ALA A 142 -0.42 10.61 3.69
N VAL A 143 0.54 10.73 4.59
CA VAL A 143 1.88 11.27 4.31
C VAL A 143 2.73 10.11 3.81
N CYS A 144 3.18 10.21 2.56
CA CYS A 144 3.96 9.18 1.89
C CYS A 144 5.40 9.63 1.70
N PHE A 145 6.35 8.82 2.12
CA PHE A 145 7.78 9.12 1.99
C PHE A 145 8.63 7.85 1.94
N LEU A 146 9.88 7.98 1.50
CA LEU A 146 10.84 6.88 1.41
C LEU A 146 11.92 7.06 2.49
N ASP A 147 12.01 6.11 3.44
CA ASP A 147 13.00 6.11 4.51
C ASP A 147 14.43 6.10 3.95
N GLY A 148 15.26 7.00 4.49
CA GLY A 148 16.66 7.17 4.08
C GLY A 148 16.84 8.00 2.82
N VAL A 149 15.74 8.47 2.18
CA VAL A 149 15.75 9.43 1.07
C VAL A 149 15.12 10.76 1.51
N ALA A 150 13.93 10.71 2.09
CA ALA A 150 13.27 11.89 2.62
C ALA A 150 14.01 12.45 3.85
N ASP A 151 14.17 13.77 3.92
CA ASP A 151 14.69 14.43 5.14
C ASP A 151 13.65 14.28 6.27
N PRO A 152 14.00 13.63 7.40
CA PRO A 152 13.07 13.45 8.52
C PRO A 152 12.51 14.78 9.06
N LYS A 153 13.31 15.86 9.03
CA LYS A 153 12.87 17.18 9.47
C LYS A 153 11.73 17.73 8.60
N ILE A 154 11.77 17.45 7.29
CA ILE A 154 10.71 17.87 6.37
C ILE A 154 9.46 17.05 6.63
N VAL A 155 9.59 15.74 6.80
CA VAL A 155 8.47 14.83 7.11
C VAL A 155 7.78 15.26 8.41
N ASP A 156 8.54 15.47 9.50
CA ASP A 156 8.00 15.89 10.79
C ASP A 156 7.35 17.27 10.73
N ARG A 157 7.92 18.19 9.96
CA ARG A 157 7.33 19.51 9.73
C ARG A 157 5.97 19.41 9.04
N ILE A 158 5.88 18.61 7.98
CA ILE A 158 4.62 18.39 7.25
C ILE A 158 3.56 17.78 8.19
N LYS A 159 3.91 16.76 8.96
CA LYS A 159 3.00 16.15 9.93
C LYS A 159 2.50 17.17 10.96
N THR A 160 3.43 17.93 11.53
CA THR A 160 3.09 18.98 12.50
C THR A 160 2.19 20.07 11.89
N GLN A 161 2.37 20.41 10.62
CA GLN A 161 1.49 21.36 9.94
C GLN A 161 0.10 20.79 9.71
N ILE A 162 0.00 19.51 9.32
CA ILE A 162 -1.28 18.81 9.16
C ILE A 162 -2.02 18.69 10.49
N GLU A 163 -1.35 18.35 11.59
CA GLU A 163 -1.92 18.27 12.95
C GLU A 163 -2.50 19.60 13.44
N LYS A 164 -1.92 20.72 13.01
CA LYS A 164 -2.38 22.06 13.36
C LYS A 164 -3.60 22.53 12.57
N ILE A 165 -4.07 21.76 11.59
CA ILE A 165 -5.27 22.11 10.83
C ILE A 165 -6.49 21.98 11.71
N ASP A 166 -7.00 23.12 12.18
CA ASP A 166 -8.22 23.21 13.02
C ASP A 166 -9.36 23.82 12.19
N ILE A 167 -10.03 22.97 11.41
CA ILE A 167 -11.20 23.33 10.60
C ILE A 167 -12.30 22.29 10.75
N ASP A 168 -13.52 22.69 10.43
CA ASP A 168 -14.69 21.84 10.58
C ASP A 168 -14.67 20.63 9.60
N GLY A 169 -14.18 20.84 8.39
CA GLY A 169 -14.09 19.76 7.41
C GLY A 169 -13.12 20.03 6.26
N ILE A 170 -12.61 18.93 5.71
CA ILE A 170 -11.81 18.90 4.48
C ILE A 170 -12.59 18.13 3.44
N VAL A 171 -12.95 18.80 2.34
CA VAL A 171 -13.72 18.23 1.23
C VAL A 171 -12.83 17.92 0.04
N GLU A 172 -11.75 18.68 -0.14
CA GLU A 172 -10.80 18.51 -1.25
C GLU A 172 -9.35 18.76 -0.81
N SER A 173 -8.39 18.28 -1.60
CA SER A 173 -6.95 18.37 -1.31
C SER A 173 -6.40 19.80 -1.27
N SER A 174 -7.05 20.75 -1.93
CA SER A 174 -6.65 22.17 -1.94
C SER A 174 -6.67 22.80 -0.55
N TYR A 175 -7.53 22.33 0.36
CA TYR A 175 -7.52 22.78 1.75
C TYR A 175 -6.18 22.46 2.41
N VAL A 176 -5.71 21.22 2.25
CA VAL A 176 -4.46 20.77 2.86
C VAL A 176 -3.26 21.53 2.27
N SER A 177 -3.19 21.67 0.95
CA SER A 177 -2.07 22.36 0.30
C SER A 177 -1.91 23.81 0.77
N ARG A 178 -3.03 24.52 1.05
CA ARG A 178 -2.98 25.88 1.61
C ARG A 178 -2.35 25.95 3.01
N TYR A 179 -2.54 24.92 3.83
CA TYR A 179 -1.92 24.86 5.17
C TYR A 179 -0.45 24.48 5.11
N LEU A 180 -0.04 23.75 4.06
CA LEU A 180 1.36 23.38 3.82
C LEU A 180 2.18 24.49 3.16
N GLU A 181 1.53 25.51 2.58
CA GLU A 181 2.21 26.70 2.03
C GLU A 181 2.88 27.51 3.12
N GLU A 182 4.19 27.68 3.05
CA GLU A 182 4.98 28.45 4.01
C GLU A 182 4.76 29.96 3.88
N ASN A 183 4.59 30.41 2.65
CA ASN A 183 4.40 31.82 2.35
C ASN A 183 3.05 32.07 1.67
N LYS A 184 2.06 32.51 2.46
CA LYS A 184 0.70 32.83 1.99
C LYS A 184 0.61 33.96 0.97
N PHE A 185 1.68 34.75 0.83
CA PHE A 185 1.78 35.88 -0.09
C PHE A 185 2.66 35.58 -1.31
N SER A 186 3.16 34.33 -1.43
CA SER A 186 3.93 33.95 -2.61
C SER A 186 3.03 33.87 -3.84
N LEU A 187 3.48 34.46 -4.95
CA LEU A 187 2.82 34.29 -6.26
C LEU A 187 3.02 32.89 -6.86
N PHE A 188 3.97 32.14 -6.33
CA PHE A 188 4.27 30.77 -6.79
C PHE A 188 3.98 29.79 -5.66
N SER A 189 3.19 28.75 -5.95
CA SER A 189 2.97 27.65 -5.00
C SER A 189 4.24 26.82 -4.83
N HIS A 190 4.60 26.56 -3.58
CA HIS A 190 5.70 25.65 -3.23
C HIS A 190 5.20 24.21 -3.10
N VAL A 191 3.87 23.99 -3.12
CA VAL A 191 3.23 22.69 -3.05
C VAL A 191 2.70 22.33 -4.43
N GLY A 192 3.33 21.33 -5.06
CA GLY A 192 2.85 20.78 -6.32
C GLY A 192 1.67 19.82 -6.11
N SER A 193 0.77 19.73 -7.09
CA SER A 193 -0.32 18.76 -7.11
C SER A 193 -0.18 17.82 -8.31
N SER A 194 -0.65 16.58 -8.15
CA SER A 194 -0.74 15.61 -9.23
C SER A 194 -1.85 14.59 -8.96
N GLU A 195 -2.61 14.28 -9.99
CA GLU A 195 -3.60 13.20 -9.97
C GLU A 195 -3.01 11.85 -10.43
N LYS A 196 -1.71 11.82 -10.75
CA LYS A 196 -1.04 10.66 -11.36
C LYS A 196 -0.09 9.98 -10.38
N PRO A 197 -0.29 8.69 -10.10
CA PRO A 197 0.60 7.92 -9.22
C PRO A 197 2.05 7.85 -9.73
N ASP A 198 2.26 7.75 -11.06
CA ASP A 198 3.59 7.72 -11.67
C ASP A 198 4.37 9.01 -11.46
N THR A 199 3.71 10.15 -11.60
CA THR A 199 4.31 11.47 -11.31
C THR A 199 4.69 11.60 -9.85
N VAL A 200 3.83 11.11 -8.93
CA VAL A 200 4.12 11.15 -7.49
C VAL A 200 5.30 10.24 -7.15
N VAL A 201 5.33 9.01 -7.67
CA VAL A 201 6.46 8.09 -7.46
C VAL A 201 7.76 8.67 -7.97
N GLY A 202 7.76 9.31 -9.16
CA GLY A 202 8.95 9.98 -9.67
C GLY A 202 9.45 11.17 -8.84
N LYS A 203 8.61 11.72 -7.94
CA LYS A 203 9.00 12.78 -6.99
C LYS A 203 9.40 12.24 -5.62
N ILE A 204 9.02 11.01 -5.27
CA ILE A 204 9.42 10.34 -4.03
C ILE A 204 10.84 9.78 -4.14
N LEU A 205 11.25 9.36 -5.35
CA LEU A 205 12.60 8.85 -5.67
C LEU A 205 13.64 9.98 -5.77
#